data_977ead46cc7128cdf44096f84127c805
#
_entry.id   977ead46cc7128cdf44096f84127c805
#
_cell.length_a   1.000
_cell.length_b   1.000
_cell.length_c   1.000
_cell.angle_alpha   90.00
_cell.angle_beta   90.00
_cell.angle_gamma   90.00
#
_symmetry.space_group_name_H-M   'P 1'
#
loop_
_entity.id
_entity.type
_entity.pdbx_description
1 polymer ?
#
loop_
_entity_poly.entity_id
_entity_poly.type
_entity_poly.pdbx_seq_one_letter_code
_entity_poly.pdbx_strand_id
1 'polypeptide(L)'
;YMPSFELYRDGCAPVFERLNAAVPPEQQEALLSAAAERLLDDLAATWDTEKGKSARQRRMSDDKLIVAIFLVPMVRTLELPISEQFCEKLQQGWVKRYPKEPFYLGTYDAISSGFRKKFLGLCFITTAVCQSRGLPDDCAELTAFRAFRDGYLLSCPDGAALIDEYYN
;
A
#
# COMPACT_ATOMS: atom_id res chain seq x y z
N TYR A 1 9.83 -1.03 8.00
CA TYR A 1 9.41 -1.20 6.60
C TYR A 1 10.44 -1.95 5.78
N MET A 2 11.70 -1.47 5.72
CA MET A 2 12.70 -2.07 4.85
C MET A 2 12.91 -3.59 5.04
N PRO A 3 13.16 -4.10 6.27
CA PRO A 3 13.31 -5.55 6.48
C PRO A 3 12.05 -6.35 6.09
N SER A 4 10.87 -5.83 6.43
CA SER A 4 9.62 -6.49 6.07
C SER A 4 9.36 -6.49 4.56
N PHE A 5 9.78 -5.43 3.86
CA PHE A 5 9.69 -5.34 2.42
C PHE A 5 10.61 -6.34 1.73
N GLU A 6 11.85 -6.49 2.19
CA GLU A 6 12.80 -7.47 1.66
C GLU A 6 12.27 -8.88 1.82
N LEU A 7 11.76 -9.23 2.99
CA LEU A 7 11.16 -10.54 3.24
C LEU A 7 9.95 -10.79 2.31
N TYR A 8 9.10 -9.78 2.14
CA TYR A 8 7.95 -9.86 1.24
C TYR A 8 8.38 -10.04 -0.22
N ARG A 9 9.37 -9.27 -0.67
CA ARG A 9 9.95 -9.38 -2.02
C ARG A 9 10.49 -10.77 -2.26
N ASP A 10 11.33 -11.29 -1.36
CA ASP A 10 11.98 -12.59 -1.52
C ASP A 10 10.96 -13.74 -1.58
N GLY A 11 9.83 -13.60 -0.89
CA GLY A 11 8.74 -14.56 -0.96
C GLY A 11 7.90 -14.48 -2.24
N CYS A 12 7.71 -13.28 -2.80
CA CYS A 12 6.78 -13.04 -3.89
C CYS A 12 7.46 -12.91 -5.28
N ALA A 13 8.71 -12.44 -5.35
CA ALA A 13 9.43 -12.24 -6.60
C ALA A 13 9.43 -13.47 -7.52
N PRO A 14 9.67 -14.72 -7.02
CA PRO A 14 9.64 -15.90 -7.87
C PRO A 14 8.32 -16.16 -8.57
N VAL A 15 7.21 -15.67 -8.02
CA VAL A 15 5.88 -15.77 -8.67
C VAL A 15 5.82 -14.88 -9.90
N PHE A 16 6.29 -13.64 -9.79
CA PHE A 16 6.31 -12.68 -10.90
C PHE A 16 7.33 -13.03 -11.97
N GLU A 17 8.49 -13.57 -11.58
CA GLU A 17 9.47 -14.09 -12.53
C GLU A 17 8.90 -15.24 -13.37
N ARG A 18 8.19 -16.18 -12.74
CA ARG A 18 7.49 -17.27 -13.45
C ARG A 18 6.36 -16.73 -14.34
N LEU A 19 5.59 -15.77 -13.86
CA LEU A 19 4.55 -15.11 -14.65
C LEU A 19 5.17 -14.46 -15.90
N ASN A 20 6.24 -13.70 -15.73
CA ASN A 20 6.95 -13.05 -16.83
C ASN A 20 7.46 -14.05 -17.86
N ALA A 21 8.03 -15.18 -17.41
CA ALA A 21 8.53 -16.22 -18.30
C ALA A 21 7.41 -16.97 -19.04
N ALA A 22 6.20 -17.04 -18.45
CA ALA A 22 5.06 -17.76 -19.00
C ALA A 22 4.17 -16.93 -19.92
N VAL A 23 4.30 -15.60 -19.90
CA VAL A 23 3.43 -14.68 -20.66
C VAL A 23 4.02 -14.39 -22.04
N PRO A 24 3.40 -14.88 -23.14
CA PRO A 24 3.81 -14.53 -24.49
C PRO A 24 3.54 -13.05 -24.78
N PRO A 25 4.43 -12.34 -25.50
CA PRO A 25 4.26 -10.91 -25.77
C PRO A 25 2.92 -10.56 -26.44
N GLU A 26 2.45 -11.41 -27.35
CA GLU A 26 1.20 -11.22 -28.09
C GLU A 26 -0.06 -11.36 -27.23
N GLN A 27 0.03 -12.01 -26.07
CA GLN A 27 -1.07 -12.22 -25.13
C GLN A 27 -0.88 -11.44 -23.83
N GLN A 28 0.20 -10.67 -23.69
CA GLN A 28 0.62 -10.03 -22.44
C GLN A 28 -0.50 -9.19 -21.83
N GLU A 29 -1.13 -8.33 -22.60
CA GLU A 29 -2.19 -7.45 -22.08
C GLU A 29 -3.37 -8.24 -21.50
N ALA A 30 -3.85 -9.25 -22.22
CA ALA A 30 -4.99 -10.06 -21.80
C ALA A 30 -4.66 -10.88 -20.55
N LEU A 31 -3.50 -11.52 -20.52
CA LEU A 31 -3.08 -12.36 -19.39
C LEU A 31 -2.78 -11.55 -18.14
N LEU A 32 -2.16 -10.37 -18.25
CA LEU A 32 -1.92 -9.49 -17.10
C LEU A 32 -3.22 -8.89 -16.58
N SER A 33 -4.16 -8.54 -17.46
CA SER A 33 -5.50 -8.12 -17.04
C SER A 33 -6.21 -9.25 -16.28
N ALA A 34 -6.18 -10.47 -16.78
CA ALA A 34 -6.78 -11.63 -16.12
C ALA A 34 -6.11 -11.93 -14.75
N ALA A 35 -4.79 -11.84 -14.68
CA ALA A 35 -4.04 -12.03 -13.42
C ALA A 35 -4.39 -10.97 -12.37
N ALA A 36 -4.49 -9.71 -12.79
CA ALA A 36 -4.89 -8.61 -11.90
C ALA A 36 -6.35 -8.78 -11.41
N GLU A 37 -7.27 -9.10 -12.32
CA GLU A 37 -8.67 -9.35 -11.96
C GLU A 37 -8.80 -10.56 -11.01
N ARG A 38 -8.04 -11.64 -11.25
CA ARG A 38 -8.02 -12.80 -10.35
C ARG A 38 -7.54 -12.44 -8.95
N LEU A 39 -6.48 -11.65 -8.82
CA LEU A 39 -6.01 -11.17 -7.53
C LEU A 39 -7.09 -10.36 -6.81
N LEU A 40 -7.79 -9.48 -7.53
CA LEU A 40 -8.89 -8.69 -6.96
C LEU A 40 -10.07 -9.56 -6.52
N ASP A 41 -10.36 -10.63 -7.25
CA ASP A 41 -11.40 -11.60 -6.86
C ASP A 41 -11.02 -12.35 -5.58
N ASP A 42 -9.77 -12.80 -5.49
CA ASP A 42 -9.26 -13.51 -4.33
C ASP A 42 -9.26 -12.61 -3.07
N LEU A 43 -8.86 -11.34 -3.21
CA LEU A 43 -8.97 -10.35 -2.13
C LEU A 43 -10.44 -10.13 -1.72
N ALA A 44 -11.34 -9.91 -2.68
CA ALA A 44 -12.76 -9.71 -2.39
C ALA A 44 -13.37 -10.92 -1.67
N ALA A 45 -13.01 -12.14 -2.08
CA ALA A 45 -13.46 -13.37 -1.44
C ALA A 45 -13.02 -13.44 0.04
N THR A 46 -11.82 -12.95 0.39
CA THR A 46 -11.40 -12.88 1.80
C THR A 46 -12.22 -11.88 2.61
N TRP A 47 -12.59 -10.73 2.02
CA TRP A 47 -13.42 -9.73 2.71
C TRP A 47 -14.84 -10.20 2.92
N ASP A 48 -15.37 -11.03 2.03
CA ASP A 48 -16.74 -11.59 2.15
C ASP A 48 -16.86 -12.62 3.27
N THR A 49 -15.74 -13.14 3.80
CA THR A 49 -15.74 -13.98 4.99
C THR A 49 -15.91 -13.19 6.29
N GLU A 50 -15.69 -11.87 6.27
CA GLU A 50 -15.74 -11.02 7.45
C GLU A 50 -17.18 -10.78 7.94
N LYS A 51 -17.39 -10.91 9.26
CA LYS A 51 -18.70 -10.71 9.88
C LYS A 51 -18.96 -9.22 10.15
N GLY A 52 -19.75 -8.61 9.28
CA GLY A 52 -20.22 -7.23 9.43
C GLY A 52 -19.46 -6.21 8.57
N LYS A 53 -20.17 -5.13 8.24
CA LYS A 53 -19.66 -4.08 7.31
C LYS A 53 -18.37 -3.44 7.78
N SER A 54 -18.24 -3.16 9.08
CA SER A 54 -17.04 -2.49 9.63
C SER A 54 -15.81 -3.39 9.57
N ALA A 55 -15.95 -4.69 9.86
CA ALA A 55 -14.86 -5.65 9.77
C ALA A 55 -14.41 -5.82 8.32
N ARG A 56 -15.36 -5.99 7.40
CA ARG A 56 -15.10 -6.04 5.96
C ARG A 56 -14.37 -4.80 5.45
N GLN A 57 -14.83 -3.60 5.83
CA GLN A 57 -14.20 -2.35 5.41
C GLN A 57 -12.78 -2.21 5.97
N ARG A 58 -12.55 -2.61 7.22
CA ARG A 58 -11.22 -2.62 7.81
C ARG A 58 -10.30 -3.56 7.05
N ARG A 59 -10.72 -4.80 6.83
CA ARG A 59 -9.94 -5.78 6.07
C ARG A 59 -9.59 -5.29 4.67
N MET A 60 -10.55 -4.73 3.96
CA MET A 60 -10.33 -4.11 2.65
C MET A 60 -9.29 -2.98 2.71
N SER A 61 -9.35 -2.13 3.75
CA SER A 61 -8.39 -1.03 3.93
C SER A 61 -6.98 -1.54 4.23
N ASP A 62 -6.86 -2.59 5.05
CA ASP A 62 -5.57 -3.23 5.37
C ASP A 62 -4.96 -3.86 4.12
N ASP A 63 -5.73 -4.62 3.35
CA ASP A 63 -5.25 -5.25 2.12
C ASP A 63 -4.92 -4.21 1.04
N LYS A 64 -5.71 -3.11 0.93
CA LYS A 64 -5.37 -1.97 0.06
C LYS A 64 -4.00 -1.38 0.43
N LEU A 65 -3.73 -1.22 1.71
CA LEU A 65 -2.44 -0.71 2.19
C LEU A 65 -1.31 -1.67 1.81
N ILE A 66 -1.48 -2.98 2.03
CA ILE A 66 -0.49 -4.00 1.64
C ILE A 66 -0.23 -3.95 0.13
N VAL A 67 -1.27 -3.88 -0.69
CA VAL A 67 -1.13 -3.76 -2.14
C VAL A 67 -0.33 -2.51 -2.51
N ALA A 68 -0.66 -1.36 -1.91
CA ALA A 68 -0.05 -0.08 -2.26
C ALA A 68 1.40 0.08 -1.81
N ILE A 69 1.77 -0.46 -0.63
CA ILE A 69 3.11 -0.21 -0.04
C ILE A 69 4.05 -1.43 -0.08
N PHE A 70 3.54 -2.62 -0.38
CA PHE A 70 4.35 -3.83 -0.54
C PHE A 70 4.27 -4.41 -1.95
N LEU A 71 3.08 -4.81 -2.41
CA LEU A 71 2.95 -5.52 -3.68
C LEU A 71 3.38 -4.65 -4.87
N VAL A 72 2.79 -3.48 -5.04
CA VAL A 72 3.09 -2.60 -6.17
C VAL A 72 4.56 -2.16 -6.20
N PRO A 73 5.15 -1.64 -5.11
CA PRO A 73 6.56 -1.30 -5.10
C PRO A 73 7.47 -2.51 -5.36
N MET A 74 7.12 -3.68 -4.83
CA MET A 74 7.88 -4.90 -5.04
C MET A 74 7.90 -5.30 -6.52
N VAL A 75 6.73 -5.37 -7.16
CA VAL A 75 6.63 -5.72 -8.59
C VAL A 75 7.42 -4.74 -9.45
N ARG A 76 7.37 -3.45 -9.12
CA ARG A 76 8.11 -2.40 -9.85
C ARG A 76 9.63 -2.51 -9.65
N THR A 77 10.11 -2.90 -8.46
CA THR A 77 11.55 -3.10 -8.24
C THR A 77 12.12 -4.32 -8.94
N LEU A 78 11.29 -5.24 -9.42
CA LEU A 78 11.76 -6.38 -10.23
C LEU A 78 12.16 -5.97 -11.65
N GLU A 79 11.69 -4.82 -12.13
CA GLU A 79 12.00 -4.27 -13.46
C GLU A 79 11.76 -5.28 -14.62
N LEU A 80 10.82 -6.22 -14.41
CA LEU A 80 10.45 -7.18 -15.43
C LEU A 80 9.64 -6.50 -16.54
N PRO A 81 9.67 -6.99 -17.80
CA PRO A 81 8.85 -6.45 -18.89
C PRO A 81 7.36 -6.32 -18.56
N ILE A 82 6.84 -7.17 -17.68
CA ILE A 82 5.43 -7.15 -17.26
C ILE A 82 5.14 -6.23 -16.07
N SER A 83 6.18 -5.76 -15.34
CA SER A 83 6.01 -5.13 -14.02
C SER A 83 5.08 -3.92 -14.03
N GLU A 84 5.35 -2.94 -14.87
CA GLU A 84 4.56 -1.71 -14.91
C GLU A 84 3.13 -1.99 -15.40
N GLN A 85 2.99 -2.75 -16.49
CA GLN A 85 1.68 -3.05 -17.04
C GLN A 85 0.80 -3.85 -16.07
N PHE A 86 1.37 -4.80 -15.31
CA PHE A 86 0.62 -5.51 -14.27
C PHE A 86 0.10 -4.54 -13.19
N CYS A 87 0.97 -3.64 -12.69
CA CYS A 87 0.58 -2.66 -11.68
C CYS A 87 -0.53 -1.72 -12.18
N GLU A 88 -0.44 -1.26 -13.42
CA GLU A 88 -1.49 -0.44 -14.07
C GLU A 88 -2.82 -1.19 -14.18
N LYS A 89 -2.80 -2.46 -14.65
CA LYS A 89 -4.02 -3.28 -14.74
C LYS A 89 -4.65 -3.52 -13.37
N LEU A 90 -3.83 -3.77 -12.35
CA LEU A 90 -4.29 -3.94 -10.98
C LEU A 90 -4.96 -2.66 -10.45
N GLN A 91 -4.34 -1.50 -10.65
CA GLN A 91 -4.90 -0.22 -10.25
C GLN A 91 -6.21 0.09 -10.99
N GLN A 92 -6.23 -0.10 -12.30
CA GLN A 92 -7.43 0.12 -13.12
C GLN A 92 -8.59 -0.78 -12.67
N GLY A 93 -8.33 -2.06 -12.47
CA GLY A 93 -9.32 -3.02 -11.96
C GLY A 93 -9.83 -2.64 -10.56
N TRP A 94 -8.93 -2.24 -9.67
CA TRP A 94 -9.30 -1.76 -8.34
C TRP A 94 -10.20 -0.52 -8.39
N VAL A 95 -9.79 0.53 -9.09
CA VAL A 95 -10.57 1.79 -9.20
C VAL A 95 -11.93 1.56 -9.86
N LYS A 96 -12.01 0.67 -10.84
CA LYS A 96 -13.28 0.28 -11.47
C LYS A 96 -14.25 -0.36 -10.48
N ARG A 97 -13.75 -1.23 -9.58
CA ARG A 97 -14.57 -1.93 -8.57
C ARG A 97 -14.87 -1.04 -7.35
N TYR A 98 -13.90 -0.23 -6.96
CA TYR A 98 -13.93 0.56 -5.71
C TYR A 98 -13.57 2.03 -5.96
N PRO A 99 -14.39 2.79 -6.72
CA PRO A 99 -14.05 4.16 -7.15
C PRO A 99 -13.90 5.15 -5.99
N LYS A 100 -14.48 4.84 -4.82
CA LYS A 100 -14.36 5.65 -3.60
C LYS A 100 -13.11 5.32 -2.76
N GLU A 101 -12.38 4.31 -3.14
CA GLU A 101 -11.23 3.78 -2.39
C GLU A 101 -10.00 3.61 -3.31
N PRO A 102 -9.57 4.66 -4.04
CA PRO A 102 -8.42 4.54 -4.94
C PRO A 102 -7.12 4.25 -4.16
N PHE A 103 -6.13 3.68 -4.84
CA PHE A 103 -4.76 3.66 -4.39
C PHE A 103 -3.83 4.14 -5.52
N TYR A 104 -2.63 4.57 -5.15
CA TYR A 104 -1.66 5.11 -6.09
C TYR A 104 -0.48 4.14 -6.29
N LEU A 105 0.08 4.14 -7.50
CA LEU A 105 1.25 3.34 -7.84
C LEU A 105 2.51 4.00 -7.26
N GLY A 106 2.86 3.64 -6.02
CA GLY A 106 4.08 4.08 -5.36
C GLY A 106 5.34 3.40 -5.88
N THR A 107 6.50 4.01 -5.61
CA THR A 107 7.80 3.38 -5.79
C THR A 107 8.42 3.03 -4.44
N TYR A 108 9.29 2.02 -4.41
CA TYR A 108 10.03 1.67 -3.20
C TYR A 108 10.78 2.86 -2.62
N ASP A 109 11.46 3.65 -3.47
CA ASP A 109 12.25 4.81 -3.02
C ASP A 109 11.39 5.89 -2.40
N ALA A 110 10.24 6.20 -3.00
CA ALA A 110 9.31 7.19 -2.46
C ALA A 110 8.78 6.74 -1.08
N ILE A 111 8.38 5.47 -0.96
CA ILE A 111 7.84 4.91 0.27
C ILE A 111 8.94 4.79 1.34
N SER A 112 10.09 4.20 1.01
CA SER A 112 11.20 4.04 1.95
C SER A 112 11.78 5.36 2.42
N SER A 113 11.83 6.38 1.56
CA SER A 113 12.24 7.73 1.95
C SER A 113 11.26 8.38 2.92
N GLY A 114 9.95 8.10 2.76
CA GLY A 114 8.93 8.51 3.72
C GLY A 114 9.17 7.92 5.11
N PHE A 115 9.48 6.62 5.18
CA PHE A 115 9.84 5.97 6.45
C PHE A 115 11.19 6.43 7.03
N ARG A 116 12.15 6.82 6.20
CA ARG A 116 13.47 7.32 6.65
C ARG A 116 13.42 8.77 7.14
N LYS A 117 12.46 9.56 6.68
CA LYS A 117 12.31 10.96 7.09
C LYS A 117 11.78 11.08 8.53
N LYS A 118 12.42 10.41 9.48
CA LYS A 118 12.20 10.55 10.95
C LYS A 118 12.27 12.01 11.41
N PHE A 119 12.92 12.90 10.63
CA PHE A 119 13.34 14.22 11.07
C PHE A 119 12.30 15.33 10.94
N LEU A 120 11.17 15.08 10.28
CA LEU A 120 10.17 16.14 10.02
C LEU A 120 8.81 15.91 10.67
N GLY A 121 8.72 14.97 11.61
CA GLY A 121 7.47 14.79 12.37
C GLY A 121 6.26 14.39 11.52
N LEU A 122 6.49 13.84 10.32
CA LEU A 122 5.43 13.41 9.43
C LEU A 122 4.96 12.01 9.85
N CYS A 123 3.74 11.90 10.29
CA CYS A 123 3.08 10.61 10.49
C CYS A 123 2.87 9.95 9.13
N PHE A 124 3.77 9.02 8.76
CA PHE A 124 3.78 8.39 7.43
C PHE A 124 2.45 7.72 7.09
N ILE A 125 1.89 6.93 8.03
CA ILE A 125 0.64 6.20 7.79
C ILE A 125 -0.51 7.19 7.53
N THR A 126 -0.62 8.22 8.35
CA THR A 126 -1.68 9.24 8.20
C THR A 126 -1.47 10.04 6.92
N THR A 127 -0.23 10.39 6.59
CA THR A 127 0.11 11.06 5.31
C THR A 127 -0.26 10.18 4.11
N ALA A 128 0.11 8.90 4.14
CA ALA A 128 -0.23 7.95 3.07
C ALA A 128 -1.75 7.76 2.92
N VAL A 129 -2.49 7.71 4.03
CA VAL A 129 -3.96 7.64 4.02
C VAL A 129 -4.57 8.91 3.46
N CYS A 130 -4.10 10.09 3.85
CA CYS A 130 -4.62 11.36 3.33
C CYS A 130 -4.29 11.52 1.85
N GLN A 131 -3.07 11.19 1.42
CA GLN A 131 -2.68 11.19 0.00
C GLN A 131 -3.50 10.18 -0.82
N SER A 132 -3.76 8.98 -0.27
CA SER A 132 -4.63 8.00 -0.94
C SER A 132 -6.07 8.48 -1.13
N ARG A 133 -6.49 9.48 -0.37
CA ARG A 133 -7.79 10.16 -0.48
C ARG A 133 -7.72 11.45 -1.29
N GLY A 134 -6.57 11.76 -1.88
CA GLY A 134 -6.35 13.02 -2.62
C GLY A 134 -6.35 14.26 -1.73
N LEU A 135 -6.11 14.10 -0.42
CA LEU A 135 -6.05 15.20 0.53
C LEU A 135 -4.63 15.78 0.57
N PRO A 136 -4.49 17.10 0.67
CA PRO A 136 -3.19 17.75 0.78
C PRO A 136 -2.53 17.46 2.13
N ASP A 137 -1.20 17.68 2.22
CA ASP A 137 -0.38 17.47 3.41
C ASP A 137 -0.74 18.38 4.61
N ASP A 138 -1.55 19.39 4.39
CA ASP A 138 -2.10 20.33 5.38
C ASP A 138 -3.58 20.11 5.66
N CYS A 139 -4.14 18.97 5.24
CA CYS A 139 -5.54 18.65 5.53
C CYS A 139 -5.84 18.63 7.04
N ALA A 140 -7.10 18.88 7.39
CA ALA A 140 -7.54 19.00 8.77
C ALA A 140 -7.21 17.75 9.61
N GLU A 141 -7.32 16.57 9.02
CA GLU A 141 -7.04 15.29 9.65
C GLU A 141 -5.55 15.17 10.01
N LEU A 142 -4.63 15.47 9.08
CA LEU A 142 -3.19 15.45 9.35
C LEU A 142 -2.79 16.49 10.37
N THR A 143 -3.36 17.68 10.28
CA THR A 143 -3.12 18.78 11.23
C THR A 143 -3.58 18.38 12.64
N ALA A 144 -4.75 17.77 12.78
CA ALA A 144 -5.26 17.29 14.06
C ALA A 144 -4.38 16.18 14.66
N PHE A 145 -3.94 15.21 13.84
CA PHE A 145 -3.06 14.14 14.31
C PHE A 145 -1.67 14.67 14.74
N ARG A 146 -1.11 15.61 14.00
CA ARG A 146 0.16 16.25 14.36
C ARG A 146 0.01 17.02 15.68
N ALA A 147 -1.05 17.81 15.83
CA ALA A 147 -1.35 18.53 17.05
C ALA A 147 -1.56 17.60 18.26
N PHE A 148 -2.26 16.48 18.07
CA PHE A 148 -2.42 15.45 19.11
C PHE A 148 -1.07 14.85 19.52
N ARG A 149 -0.23 14.46 18.56
CA ARG A 149 1.09 13.91 18.84
C ARG A 149 1.98 14.91 19.57
N ASP A 150 2.09 16.12 19.03
CA ASP A 150 3.07 17.12 19.49
C ASP A 150 2.58 17.86 20.74
N GLY A 151 1.29 18.00 20.91
CA GLY A 151 0.69 18.65 22.10
C GLY A 151 0.36 17.67 23.21
N TYR A 152 -0.55 16.73 22.95
CA TYR A 152 -1.07 15.84 23.99
C TYR A 152 -0.14 14.67 24.28
N LEU A 153 0.25 13.90 23.25
CA LEU A 153 0.98 12.65 23.45
C LEU A 153 2.37 12.91 24.07
N LEU A 154 3.09 13.92 23.60
CA LEU A 154 4.38 14.32 24.20
C LEU A 154 4.26 14.80 25.64
N SER A 155 3.10 15.27 26.07
CA SER A 155 2.87 15.68 27.48
C SER A 155 2.57 14.51 28.41
N CYS A 156 2.31 13.31 27.89
CA CYS A 156 2.10 12.11 28.68
C CYS A 156 3.44 11.52 29.19
N PRO A 157 3.49 10.91 30.38
CA PRO A 157 4.73 10.37 30.97
C PRO A 157 5.52 9.43 30.06
N ASP A 158 4.83 8.57 29.28
CA ASP A 158 5.44 7.62 28.37
C ASP A 158 5.27 8.00 26.87
N GLY A 159 4.77 9.22 26.62
CA GLY A 159 4.39 9.64 25.27
C GLY A 159 5.57 9.72 24.30
N ALA A 160 6.72 10.17 24.74
CA ALA A 160 7.93 10.21 23.95
C ALA A 160 8.41 8.79 23.56
N ALA A 161 8.33 7.83 24.49
CA ALA A 161 8.68 6.44 24.25
C ALA A 161 7.71 5.77 23.28
N LEU A 162 6.40 6.01 23.40
CA LEU A 162 5.38 5.53 22.48
C LEU A 162 5.57 6.08 21.06
N ILE A 163 5.93 7.35 20.95
CA ILE A 163 6.24 7.98 19.65
C ILE A 163 7.49 7.33 19.04
N ASP A 164 8.53 7.10 19.85
CA ASP A 164 9.77 6.49 19.38
C ASP A 164 9.55 5.03 18.97
N GLU A 165 8.77 4.25 19.73
CA GLU A 165 8.36 2.90 19.38
C GLU A 165 7.55 2.84 18.07
N TYR A 166 6.65 3.80 17.87
CA TYR A 166 5.84 3.88 16.64
C TYR A 166 6.70 4.16 15.40
N TYR A 167 7.82 4.89 15.54
CA TYR A 167 8.71 5.25 14.44
C TYR A 167 9.93 4.32 14.30
N ASN A 168 10.17 3.39 15.20
CA ASN A 168 11.23 2.38 15.14
C ASN A 168 10.75 1.06 14.59
#